data_092213318041aff95c7c8d4c1412298d
#
_entry.id   092213318041aff95c7c8d4c1412298d
#
_cell.length_a   1.000
_cell.length_b   1.000
_cell.length_c   1.000
_cell.angle_alpha   90.00
_cell.angle_beta   90.00
_cell.angle_gamma   90.00
#
_symmetry.space_group_name_H-M   'P 1'
#
loop_
_entity.id
_entity.type
_entity.pdbx_description
1 polymer ?
#
loop_
_entity_poly.entity_id
_entity_poly.type
_entity_poly.pdbx_seq_one_letter_code
_entity_poly.pdbx_strand_id
1 'polypeptide(L)'
;MLSIDEMERLKGTALRLLAFEMLLQNEPELRAKLVFVQINLKTRNYTPADDAAYDEVRAEILEIKARVDGAFPGCLHFLELPTLQLAQRMQLWAQADVMVFSPIREGFNPMPLEGVFAHRETATPAVLVLSEFSSCSRVLNGALRVNPWHTEEFSVALQS
;
A
#
# COMPACT_ATOMS: atom_id res chain seq x y z
N MET A 1 -2.40 6.85 5.72
CA MET A 1 -1.95 6.19 4.48
C MET A 1 -2.83 5.00 4.18
N LEU A 2 -3.10 4.72 2.90
CA LEU A 2 -3.95 3.61 2.48
C LEU A 2 -3.35 2.87 1.29
N SER A 3 -3.42 1.56 1.30
CA SER A 3 -3.16 0.70 0.15
C SER A 3 -4.18 -0.44 0.07
N ILE A 4 -4.61 -0.76 -1.14
CA ILE A 4 -5.52 -1.87 -1.44
C ILE A 4 -4.90 -2.68 -2.57
N ASP A 5 -4.59 -3.94 -2.32
CA ASP A 5 -3.96 -4.85 -3.29
C ASP A 5 -4.51 -6.26 -3.18
N GLU A 6 -4.29 -7.06 -4.20
CA GLU A 6 -4.41 -8.51 -4.10
C GLU A 6 -3.26 -9.09 -3.28
N MET A 7 -3.49 -10.23 -2.62
CA MET A 7 -2.47 -10.93 -1.84
C MET A 7 -1.51 -11.68 -2.77
N GLU A 8 -0.65 -10.92 -3.44
CA GLU A 8 0.31 -11.44 -4.40
C GLU A 8 1.70 -10.85 -4.15
N ARG A 9 2.75 -11.64 -4.34
CA ARG A 9 4.14 -11.20 -4.17
C ARG A 9 4.49 -10.00 -5.06
N LEU A 10 3.98 -9.99 -6.30
CA LEU A 10 4.24 -8.90 -7.25
C LEU A 10 3.66 -7.55 -6.85
N LYS A 11 2.71 -7.51 -5.92
CA LYS A 11 2.14 -6.26 -5.38
C LYS A 11 3.08 -5.53 -4.41
N GLY A 12 4.16 -6.19 -3.97
CA GLY A 12 5.21 -5.55 -3.16
C GLY A 12 4.77 -5.14 -1.76
N THR A 13 3.72 -5.76 -1.21
CA THR A 13 3.16 -5.39 0.10
C THR A 13 4.20 -5.51 1.21
N ALA A 14 4.97 -6.60 1.26
CA ALA A 14 5.99 -6.78 2.29
C ALA A 14 7.05 -5.67 2.25
N LEU A 15 7.57 -5.33 1.07
CA LEU A 15 8.57 -4.25 0.89
C LEU A 15 8.03 -2.88 1.33
N ARG A 16 6.76 -2.61 1.01
CA ARG A 16 6.06 -1.39 1.45
C ARG A 16 5.96 -1.30 2.96
N LEU A 17 5.60 -2.39 3.61
CA LEU A 17 5.49 -2.43 5.07
C LEU A 17 6.85 -2.33 5.74
N LEU A 18 7.91 -2.88 5.15
CA LEU A 18 9.28 -2.66 5.61
C LEU A 18 9.70 -1.20 5.50
N ALA A 19 9.38 -0.52 4.39
CA ALA A 19 9.64 0.91 4.26
C ALA A 19 8.87 1.74 5.29
N PHE A 20 7.63 1.36 5.59
CA PHE A 20 6.83 2.00 6.64
C PHE A 20 7.39 1.74 8.04
N GLU A 21 7.82 0.51 8.35
CA GLU A 21 8.50 0.17 9.60
C GLU A 21 9.74 1.05 9.80
N MET A 22 10.56 1.18 8.75
CA MET A 22 11.76 2.02 8.76
C MET A 22 11.43 3.51 8.97
N LEU A 23 10.37 4.02 8.35
CA LEU A 23 9.87 5.37 8.58
C LEU A 23 9.55 5.60 10.06
N LEU A 24 8.81 4.69 10.68
CA LEU A 24 8.46 4.79 12.10
C LEU A 24 9.68 4.69 13.03
N GLN A 25 10.73 3.94 12.62
CA GLN A 25 11.98 3.85 13.38
C GLN A 25 12.75 5.18 13.34
N ASN A 26 12.85 5.78 12.15
CA ASN A 26 13.66 6.96 11.92
C ASN A 26 12.98 8.26 12.35
N GLU A 27 11.63 8.31 12.34
CA GLU A 27 10.83 9.51 12.58
C GLU A 27 9.87 9.34 13.77
N PRO A 28 10.37 9.48 15.02
CA PRO A 28 9.54 9.31 16.22
C PRO A 28 8.32 10.23 16.28
N GLU A 29 8.42 11.45 15.73
CA GLU A 29 7.34 12.45 15.73
C GLU A 29 6.13 12.05 14.89
N LEU A 30 6.36 11.18 13.89
CA LEU A 30 5.31 10.71 13.00
C LEU A 30 4.49 9.57 13.61
N ARG A 31 5.00 8.86 14.62
CA ARG A 31 4.34 7.70 15.26
C ARG A 31 2.95 8.02 15.82
N ALA A 32 2.76 9.24 16.30
CA ALA A 32 1.47 9.69 16.83
C ALA A 32 0.50 10.23 15.76
N LYS A 33 0.97 10.41 14.54
CA LYS A 33 0.24 11.08 13.46
C LYS A 33 -0.06 10.17 12.27
N LEU A 34 0.72 9.09 12.10
CA LEU A 34 0.61 8.20 10.95
C LEU A 34 -0.10 6.91 11.31
N VAL A 35 -1.07 6.58 10.48
CA VAL A 35 -1.71 5.27 10.46
C VAL A 35 -1.64 4.74 9.04
N PHE A 36 -1.14 3.52 8.87
CA PHE A 36 -1.18 2.83 7.61
C PHE A 36 -2.24 1.74 7.64
N VAL A 37 -3.17 1.82 6.71
CA VAL A 37 -4.19 0.79 6.48
C VAL A 37 -3.82 0.03 5.22
N GLN A 38 -3.46 -1.23 5.36
CA GLN A 38 -3.22 -2.17 4.28
C GLN A 38 -4.41 -3.12 4.15
N ILE A 39 -5.07 -3.09 3.00
CA ILE A 39 -6.17 -4.01 2.68
C ILE A 39 -5.69 -4.97 1.61
N ASN A 40 -5.70 -6.26 1.90
CA ASN A 40 -5.41 -7.30 0.93
C ASN A 40 -6.68 -8.05 0.53
N LEU A 41 -6.88 -8.15 -0.78
CA LEU A 41 -8.02 -8.83 -1.37
C LEU A 41 -7.63 -10.27 -1.72
N LYS A 42 -8.55 -11.21 -1.52
CA LYS A 42 -8.39 -12.58 -2.02
C LYS A 42 -8.43 -12.59 -3.53
N THR A 43 -7.43 -13.19 -4.15
CA THR A 43 -7.38 -13.34 -5.62
C THR A 43 -8.56 -14.18 -6.11
N ARG A 44 -9.21 -13.77 -7.20
CA ARG A 44 -10.47 -14.37 -7.68
C ARG A 44 -10.32 -15.78 -8.29
N ASN A 45 -9.14 -16.18 -8.73
CA ASN A 45 -8.89 -17.43 -9.46
C ASN A 45 -7.89 -18.28 -8.68
N TYR A 46 -8.35 -18.88 -7.62
CA TYR A 46 -7.55 -19.69 -6.73
C TYR A 46 -7.38 -21.12 -7.27
N THR A 47 -6.13 -21.52 -7.51
CA THR A 47 -5.76 -22.93 -7.70
C THR A 47 -5.00 -23.41 -6.45
N PRO A 48 -4.88 -24.74 -6.19
CA PRO A 48 -4.10 -25.24 -5.05
C PRO A 48 -2.62 -24.80 -5.03
N ALA A 49 -2.05 -24.48 -6.19
CA ALA A 49 -0.70 -23.93 -6.28
C ALA A 49 -0.65 -22.46 -5.82
N ASP A 50 -1.74 -21.72 -6.02
CA ASP A 50 -1.87 -20.33 -5.58
C ASP A 50 -2.05 -20.25 -4.07
N ASP A 51 -2.61 -21.30 -3.42
CA ASP A 51 -2.76 -21.36 -1.96
C ASP A 51 -1.41 -21.29 -1.24
N ALA A 52 -0.42 -22.06 -1.68
CA ALA A 52 0.90 -22.06 -1.06
C ALA A 52 1.61 -20.70 -1.23
N ALA A 53 1.53 -20.09 -2.41
CA ALA A 53 2.11 -18.78 -2.67
C ALA A 53 1.40 -17.66 -1.87
N TYR A 54 0.09 -17.76 -1.73
CA TYR A 54 -0.71 -16.87 -0.90
C TYR A 54 -0.29 -16.96 0.58
N ASP A 55 -0.23 -18.18 1.12
CA ASP A 55 0.11 -18.41 2.52
C ASP A 55 1.54 -17.94 2.84
N GLU A 56 2.49 -18.11 1.91
CA GLU A 56 3.86 -17.63 2.05
C GLU A 56 3.91 -16.10 2.14
N VAL A 57 3.26 -15.40 1.21
CA VAL A 57 3.18 -13.92 1.20
C VAL A 57 2.46 -13.42 2.44
N ARG A 58 1.38 -14.07 2.82
CA ARG A 58 0.61 -13.74 4.03
C ARG A 58 1.45 -13.89 5.29
N ALA A 59 2.20 -14.98 5.43
CA ALA A 59 3.05 -15.22 6.58
C ALA A 59 4.13 -14.13 6.71
N GLU A 60 4.78 -13.74 5.61
CA GLU A 60 5.76 -12.65 5.56
C GLU A 60 5.16 -11.32 6.02
N ILE A 61 3.97 -10.97 5.52
CA ILE A 61 3.27 -9.74 5.91
C ILE A 61 2.90 -9.75 7.39
N LEU A 62 2.40 -10.88 7.91
CA LEU A 62 2.01 -10.99 9.32
C LEU A 62 3.22 -10.93 10.26
N GLU A 63 4.38 -11.42 9.85
CA GLU A 63 5.62 -11.28 10.60
C GLU A 63 6.04 -9.81 10.72
N ILE A 64 6.02 -9.06 9.61
CA ILE A 64 6.30 -7.62 9.62
C ILE A 64 5.28 -6.89 10.50
N LYS A 65 3.99 -7.20 10.33
CA LYS A 65 2.92 -6.62 11.15
C LYS A 65 3.15 -6.84 12.64
N ALA A 66 3.52 -8.05 13.04
CA ALA A 66 3.77 -8.36 14.46
C ALA A 66 4.93 -7.53 15.04
N ARG A 67 6.00 -7.31 14.26
CA ARG A 67 7.10 -6.44 14.67
C ARG A 67 6.66 -4.98 14.79
N VAL A 68 5.91 -4.48 13.82
CA VAL A 68 5.40 -3.10 13.84
C VAL A 68 4.45 -2.89 15.01
N ASP A 69 3.50 -3.81 15.24
CA ASP A 69 2.57 -3.72 16.36
C ASP A 69 3.28 -3.77 17.74
N GLY A 70 4.34 -4.57 17.84
CA GLY A 70 5.12 -4.66 19.07
C GLY A 70 5.94 -3.41 19.37
N ALA A 71 6.45 -2.73 18.35
CA ALA A 71 7.28 -1.54 18.49
C ALA A 71 6.48 -0.23 18.40
N PHE A 72 5.41 -0.20 17.60
CA PHE A 72 4.62 1.00 17.26
C PHE A 72 3.11 0.68 17.26
N PRO A 73 2.51 0.42 18.44
CA PRO A 73 1.11 0.00 18.54
C PRO A 73 0.16 0.98 17.87
N GLY A 74 -0.76 0.47 17.05
CA GLY A 74 -1.80 1.27 16.39
C GLY A 74 -1.38 1.99 15.10
N CYS A 75 -0.10 1.92 14.70
CA CYS A 75 0.37 2.56 13.45
C CYS A 75 0.03 1.76 12.18
N LEU A 76 -0.17 0.45 12.29
CA LEU A 76 -0.45 -0.43 11.15
C LEU A 76 -1.74 -1.23 11.34
N HIS A 77 -2.69 -1.06 10.43
CA HIS A 77 -3.88 -1.91 10.31
C HIS A 77 -3.79 -2.77 9.06
N PHE A 78 -3.86 -4.07 9.23
CA PHE A 78 -3.88 -5.04 8.14
C PHE A 78 -5.23 -5.75 8.10
N LEU A 79 -5.89 -5.69 6.95
CA LEU A 79 -7.22 -6.26 6.71
C LEU A 79 -7.17 -7.22 5.52
N GLU A 80 -7.78 -8.38 5.70
CA GLU A 80 -7.99 -9.35 4.62
C GLU A 80 -9.48 -9.38 4.28
N LEU A 81 -9.82 -9.08 3.03
CA LEU A 81 -11.20 -9.06 2.55
C LEU A 81 -11.35 -9.93 1.30
N PRO A 82 -12.48 -10.62 1.14
CA PRO A 82 -12.70 -11.43 -0.06
C PRO A 82 -12.79 -10.58 -1.33
N THR A 83 -13.37 -9.39 -1.22
CA THR A 83 -13.51 -8.43 -2.31
C THR A 83 -13.92 -7.05 -1.76
N LEU A 84 -13.69 -6.02 -2.55
CA LEU A 84 -14.24 -4.67 -2.34
C LEU A 84 -14.92 -4.19 -3.61
N GLN A 85 -16.15 -3.74 -3.48
CA GLN A 85 -16.87 -3.12 -4.59
C GLN A 85 -16.28 -1.74 -4.92
N LEU A 86 -16.44 -1.28 -6.16
CA LEU A 86 -15.93 0.01 -6.60
C LEU A 86 -16.37 1.16 -5.67
N ALA A 87 -17.66 1.20 -5.30
CA ALA A 87 -18.18 2.25 -4.42
C ALA A 87 -17.48 2.27 -3.04
N GLN A 88 -17.17 1.10 -2.48
CA GLN A 88 -16.44 0.99 -1.21
C GLN A 88 -14.99 1.47 -1.36
N ARG A 89 -14.31 1.09 -2.46
CA ARG A 89 -12.95 1.58 -2.74
C ARG A 89 -12.92 3.09 -2.92
N MET A 90 -13.89 3.65 -3.65
CA MET A 90 -14.00 5.11 -3.84
C MET A 90 -14.15 5.86 -2.51
N GLN A 91 -14.96 5.33 -1.59
CA GLN A 91 -15.12 5.92 -0.24
C GLN A 91 -13.82 5.84 0.58
N LEU A 92 -13.10 4.73 0.49
CA LEU A 92 -11.82 4.56 1.19
C LEU A 92 -10.75 5.48 0.60
N TRP A 93 -10.65 5.56 -0.74
CA TRP A 93 -9.71 6.47 -1.40
C TRP A 93 -9.97 7.93 -1.01
N ALA A 94 -11.23 8.37 -1.01
CA ALA A 94 -11.60 9.74 -0.66
C ALA A 94 -11.22 10.17 0.78
N GLN A 95 -10.93 9.23 1.66
CA GLN A 95 -10.51 9.48 3.05
C GLN A 95 -9.00 9.34 3.27
N ALA A 96 -8.26 8.93 2.25
CA ALA A 96 -6.83 8.69 2.38
C ALA A 96 -6.03 9.96 2.09
N ASP A 97 -5.20 10.42 3.01
CA ASP A 97 -4.27 11.53 2.76
C ASP A 97 -3.11 11.10 1.85
N VAL A 98 -2.70 9.84 1.95
CA VAL A 98 -1.63 9.24 1.13
C VAL A 98 -2.11 7.90 0.62
N MET A 99 -2.07 7.71 -0.69
CA MET A 99 -2.38 6.46 -1.38
C MET A 99 -1.10 5.83 -1.91
N VAL A 100 -0.84 4.56 -1.55
CA VAL A 100 0.43 3.90 -1.88
C VAL A 100 0.19 2.68 -2.76
N PHE A 101 0.77 2.69 -3.95
CA PHE A 101 0.76 1.58 -4.90
C PHE A 101 2.21 1.28 -5.32
N SER A 102 2.80 0.27 -4.70
CA SER A 102 4.22 -0.04 -4.88
C SER A 102 4.48 -1.47 -5.37
N PRO A 103 3.83 -1.90 -6.48
CA PRO A 103 4.13 -3.21 -7.05
C PRO A 103 5.59 -3.29 -7.50
N ILE A 104 6.17 -4.50 -7.41
CA ILE A 104 7.50 -4.77 -7.94
C ILE A 104 7.47 -5.03 -9.45
N ARG A 105 6.31 -5.37 -9.97
CA ARG A 105 6.00 -5.49 -11.40
C ARG A 105 4.50 -5.46 -11.60
N GLU A 106 4.02 -4.51 -12.41
CA GLU A 106 2.60 -4.38 -12.70
C GLU A 106 2.38 -3.80 -14.10
N GLY A 107 1.41 -4.37 -14.81
CA GLY A 107 0.85 -3.79 -16.02
C GLY A 107 -0.13 -2.65 -15.68
N PHE A 108 -1.29 -2.66 -16.30
CA PHE A 108 -2.33 -1.67 -16.01
C PHE A 108 -3.09 -2.03 -14.72
N ASN A 109 -3.13 -1.07 -13.79
CA ASN A 109 -3.94 -1.13 -12.58
C ASN A 109 -4.85 0.11 -12.54
N PRO A 110 -6.18 -0.04 -12.49
CA PRO A 110 -7.09 1.10 -12.44
C PRO A 110 -7.15 1.79 -11.08
N MET A 111 -6.73 1.14 -9.98
CA MET A 111 -6.89 1.67 -8.62
C MET A 111 -6.19 3.02 -8.39
N PRO A 112 -4.99 3.31 -8.91
CA PRO A 112 -4.40 4.65 -8.82
C PRO A 112 -5.28 5.73 -9.47
N LEU A 113 -5.93 5.41 -10.59
CA LEU A 113 -6.85 6.33 -11.27
C LEU A 113 -8.14 6.51 -10.47
N GLU A 114 -8.66 5.43 -9.86
CA GLU A 114 -9.80 5.50 -8.93
C GLU A 114 -9.49 6.46 -7.78
N GLY A 115 -8.29 6.37 -7.19
CA GLY A 115 -7.82 7.25 -6.12
C GLY A 115 -7.79 8.72 -6.54
N VAL A 116 -7.18 9.02 -7.67
CA VAL A 116 -7.16 10.39 -8.23
C VAL A 116 -8.58 10.90 -8.47
N PHE A 117 -9.46 10.06 -9.03
CA PHE A 117 -10.85 10.43 -9.29
C PHE A 117 -11.63 10.67 -7.98
N ALA A 118 -11.41 9.86 -6.95
CA ALA A 118 -12.07 10.00 -5.64
C ALA A 118 -11.74 11.36 -4.98
N HIS A 119 -10.54 11.89 -5.23
CA HIS A 119 -10.11 13.19 -4.69
C HIS A 119 -10.47 14.40 -5.54
N ARG A 120 -11.14 14.21 -6.67
CA ARG A 120 -11.49 15.31 -7.59
C ARG A 120 -12.32 16.42 -6.93
N GLU A 121 -13.18 16.07 -5.98
CA GLU A 121 -14.12 16.99 -5.33
C GLU A 121 -13.79 17.19 -3.84
N THR A 122 -12.68 16.64 -3.35
CA THR A 122 -12.25 16.84 -1.97
C THR A 122 -11.53 18.18 -1.81
N ALA A 123 -11.66 18.79 -0.64
CA ALA A 123 -11.01 20.07 -0.33
C ALA A 123 -9.48 19.95 -0.21
N THR A 124 -9.00 18.77 0.11
CA THR A 124 -7.57 18.48 0.29
C THR A 124 -7.12 17.42 -0.72
N PRO A 125 -6.09 17.69 -1.52
CA PRO A 125 -5.53 16.67 -2.42
C PRO A 125 -4.80 15.60 -1.60
N ALA A 126 -4.94 14.33 -2.01
CA ALA A 126 -4.12 13.26 -1.46
C ALA A 126 -2.79 13.16 -2.21
N VAL A 127 -1.78 12.69 -1.49
CA VAL A 127 -0.49 12.33 -2.10
C VAL A 127 -0.60 10.94 -2.71
N LEU A 128 -0.17 10.79 -3.94
CA LEU A 128 -0.12 9.51 -4.64
C LEU A 128 1.33 9.04 -4.72
N VAL A 129 1.60 7.88 -4.14
CA VAL A 129 2.91 7.21 -4.21
C VAL A 129 2.82 6.02 -5.15
N LEU A 130 3.62 6.01 -6.20
CA LEU A 130 3.62 4.98 -7.25
C LEU A 130 4.99 4.33 -7.42
N SER A 131 4.99 3.02 -7.58
CA SER A 131 6.17 2.32 -8.05
C SER A 131 6.56 2.74 -9.47
N GLU A 132 7.84 2.94 -9.73
CA GLU A 132 8.37 3.16 -11.07
C GLU A 132 8.13 1.97 -12.03
N PHE A 133 7.86 0.77 -11.48
CA PHE A 133 7.55 -0.45 -12.23
C PHE A 133 6.06 -0.62 -12.55
N SER A 134 5.23 0.35 -12.21
CA SER A 134 3.82 0.41 -12.61
C SER A 134 3.63 1.23 -13.88
N SER A 135 2.77 0.78 -14.79
CA SER A 135 2.43 1.56 -15.99
C SER A 135 1.81 2.92 -15.67
N CYS A 136 1.06 3.02 -14.56
CA CYS A 136 0.43 4.26 -14.11
C CYS A 136 1.46 5.35 -13.74
N SER A 137 2.68 4.99 -13.34
CA SER A 137 3.73 5.94 -13.01
C SER A 137 4.18 6.79 -14.20
N ARG A 138 3.92 6.34 -15.43
CA ARG A 138 4.28 7.05 -16.66
C ARG A 138 3.25 8.10 -17.07
N VAL A 139 2.02 7.99 -16.59
CA VAL A 139 0.90 8.88 -16.97
C VAL A 139 0.46 9.79 -15.82
N LEU A 140 0.63 9.39 -14.57
CA LEU A 140 0.30 10.19 -13.39
C LEU A 140 1.53 10.98 -12.93
N ASN A 141 1.82 12.08 -13.62
CA ASN A 141 3.05 12.85 -13.43
C ASN A 141 3.15 13.58 -12.08
N GLY A 142 2.03 13.77 -11.37
CA GLY A 142 2.01 14.37 -10.03
C GLY A 142 2.30 13.40 -8.89
N ALA A 143 2.50 12.11 -9.17
CA ALA A 143 2.76 11.11 -8.15
C ALA A 143 4.24 11.12 -7.71
N LEU A 144 4.48 10.84 -6.44
CA LEU A 144 5.80 10.48 -5.93
C LEU A 144 6.17 9.11 -6.47
N ARG A 145 7.32 9.00 -7.13
CA ARG A 145 7.81 7.75 -7.68
C ARG A 145 8.80 7.11 -6.75
N VAL A 146 8.62 5.80 -6.50
CA VAL A 146 9.48 5.03 -5.62
C VAL A 146 9.95 3.76 -6.31
N ASN A 147 11.15 3.31 -5.94
CA ASN A 147 11.63 1.97 -6.23
C ASN A 147 11.34 1.08 -5.01
N PRO A 148 10.40 0.13 -5.07
CA PRO A 148 10.06 -0.70 -3.92
C PRO A 148 11.22 -1.58 -3.41
N TRP A 149 12.24 -1.83 -4.23
CA TRP A 149 13.42 -2.58 -3.84
C TRP A 149 14.41 -1.76 -2.99
N HIS A 150 14.35 -0.42 -3.08
CA HIS A 150 15.18 0.50 -2.29
C HIS A 150 14.39 0.99 -1.08
N THR A 151 14.27 0.15 -0.07
CA THR A 151 13.42 0.36 1.10
C THR A 151 13.75 1.65 1.86
N GLU A 152 15.04 2.04 1.93
CA GLU A 152 15.48 3.28 2.55
C GLU A 152 14.96 4.52 1.79
N GLU A 153 15.18 4.57 0.48
CA GLU A 153 14.69 5.67 -0.36
C GLU A 153 13.15 5.73 -0.36
N PHE A 154 12.51 4.58 -0.34
CA PHE A 154 11.06 4.49 -0.23
C PHE A 154 10.57 5.05 1.12
N SER A 155 11.23 4.73 2.22
CA SER A 155 10.93 5.28 3.55
C SER A 155 11.05 6.81 3.55
N VAL A 156 12.12 7.37 2.96
CA VAL A 156 12.30 8.82 2.82
C VAL A 156 11.20 9.46 1.96
N ALA A 157 10.79 8.80 0.89
CA ALA A 157 9.69 9.29 0.06
C ALA A 157 8.33 9.32 0.79
N LEU A 158 8.12 8.41 1.75
CA LEU A 158 6.90 8.42 2.58
C LEU A 158 6.93 9.53 3.66
N GLN A 159 8.09 10.08 3.97
CA GLN A 159 8.26 11.18 4.92
C GLN A 159 7.93 12.54 4.29
N SER A 160 8.19 12.69 2.98
CA SER A 160 8.06 13.95 2.25
C SER A 160 6.59 14.36 2.01
#